data_4c22cdf6cd49f6619bc37cf95b4ec79b
#
_entry.id   4c22cdf6cd49f6619bc37cf95b4ec79b
#
_cell.length_a   1.000
_cell.length_b   1.000
_cell.length_c   1.000
_cell.angle_alpha   90.00
_cell.angle_beta   90.00
_cell.angle_gamma   90.00
#
_symmetry.space_group_name_H-M   'P 1'
#
loop_
_entity.id
_entity.type
_entity.pdbx_description
1 polymer ?
#
loop_
_entity_poly.entity_id
_entity_poly.type
_entity_poly.pdbx_seq_one_letter_code
_entity_poly.pdbx_strand_id
1 'polypeptide(L)'
;PLAVVVDITHHIAPQDLIQTAYIIESSHMYFPKGTIHIVVVDPGVGSERAIIALERMGHFFLAPDNGVLTLLFEAGEIGSIVRVDNPNYFLDSISQTFHGRDIFAPVGAYLSKGIELKMLGTPVDQKDLICLSIQKPFISEERELVGLIVWIDRFGNLITNIDYNSLDKFCTLDREGTPR
;
A
#
# COMPACT_ATOMS: atom_id res chain seq x y z
N PRO A 1 4.91 -12.08 -23.06
CA PRO A 1 5.16 -10.66 -22.93
C PRO A 1 6.46 -10.44 -22.17
N LEU A 2 7.25 -9.44 -22.57
CA LEU A 2 8.45 -9.05 -21.85
C LEU A 2 7.99 -8.07 -20.74
N ALA A 3 7.80 -8.56 -19.53
CA ALA A 3 7.57 -7.70 -18.39
C ALA A 3 8.89 -7.05 -17.96
N VAL A 4 8.86 -5.76 -17.64
CA VAL A 4 9.98 -5.07 -16.99
C VAL A 4 9.73 -5.11 -15.48
N VAL A 5 10.68 -5.66 -14.74
CA VAL A 5 10.64 -5.68 -13.27
C VAL A 5 11.45 -4.51 -12.76
N VAL A 6 10.83 -3.71 -11.88
CA VAL A 6 11.46 -2.55 -11.23
C VAL A 6 11.34 -2.71 -9.72
N ASP A 7 12.46 -2.74 -9.03
CA ASP A 7 12.49 -2.76 -7.57
C ASP A 7 12.29 -1.35 -7.03
N ILE A 8 11.18 -1.13 -6.31
CA ILE A 8 10.97 0.13 -5.60
C ILE A 8 11.94 0.19 -4.43
N THR A 9 11.93 -0.82 -3.57
CA THR A 9 12.88 -0.96 -2.47
C THR A 9 12.84 -2.36 -1.87
N HIS A 10 13.97 -2.82 -1.33
CA HIS A 10 14.11 -3.97 -0.44
C HIS A 10 14.65 -3.59 0.95
N HIS A 11 14.63 -2.28 1.28
CA HIS A 11 15.23 -1.74 2.49
C HIS A 11 14.20 -1.24 3.52
N ILE A 12 12.94 -1.65 3.38
CA ILE A 12 11.93 -1.41 4.43
C ILE A 12 12.35 -2.18 5.67
N ALA A 13 12.25 -1.54 6.84
CA ALA A 13 12.51 -2.22 8.10
C ALA A 13 11.58 -3.45 8.22
N PRO A 14 12.08 -4.59 8.75
CA PRO A 14 11.25 -5.79 8.87
C PRO A 14 9.93 -5.50 9.58
N GLN A 15 8.82 -5.92 8.97
CA GLN A 15 7.46 -5.79 9.50
C GLN A 15 6.93 -4.35 9.59
N ASP A 16 7.62 -3.35 9.04
CA ASP A 16 7.15 -1.96 9.06
C ASP A 16 6.05 -1.73 8.02
N LEU A 17 4.81 -1.98 8.43
CA LEU A 17 3.62 -1.82 7.59
C LEU A 17 3.33 -0.34 7.29
N ILE A 18 3.62 0.56 8.23
CA ILE A 18 3.37 2.00 8.07
C ILE A 18 4.30 2.57 7.00
N GLN A 19 5.61 2.33 7.12
CA GLN A 19 6.58 2.74 6.10
C GLN A 19 6.20 2.17 4.73
N THR A 20 5.78 0.90 4.67
CA THR A 20 5.35 0.25 3.43
C THR A 20 4.15 0.97 2.80
N ALA A 21 3.12 1.28 3.59
CA ALA A 21 1.92 1.97 3.12
C ALA A 21 2.25 3.34 2.50
N TYR A 22 3.12 4.11 3.15
CA TYR A 22 3.57 5.41 2.64
C TYR A 22 4.41 5.28 1.37
N ILE A 23 5.31 4.30 1.28
CA ILE A 23 6.14 4.08 0.08
C ILE A 23 5.25 3.74 -1.11
N ILE A 24 4.28 2.84 -0.96
CA ILE A 24 3.37 2.47 -2.05
C ILE A 24 2.49 3.65 -2.45
N GLU A 25 1.90 4.35 -1.50
CA GLU A 25 1.05 5.50 -1.77
C GLU A 25 1.81 6.59 -2.53
N SER A 26 3.01 6.95 -2.09
CA SER A 26 3.81 8.03 -2.67
C SER A 26 4.46 7.66 -4.01
N SER A 27 4.68 6.37 -4.30
CA SER A 27 5.44 5.95 -5.48
C SER A 27 4.59 5.47 -6.65
N HIS A 28 3.41 4.87 -6.42
CA HIS A 28 2.66 4.16 -7.47
C HIS A 28 2.28 5.05 -8.66
N MET A 29 1.97 6.33 -8.43
CA MET A 29 1.55 7.27 -9.47
C MET A 29 2.67 7.64 -10.47
N TYR A 30 3.94 7.37 -10.14
CA TYR A 30 5.06 7.60 -11.06
C TYR A 30 5.25 6.48 -12.09
N PHE A 31 4.50 5.40 -11.97
CA PHE A 31 4.50 4.28 -12.90
C PHE A 31 3.37 4.42 -13.93
N PRO A 32 3.52 3.86 -15.14
CA PRO A 32 2.45 3.88 -16.14
C PRO A 32 1.25 3.04 -15.70
N LYS A 33 0.06 3.39 -16.20
CA LYS A 33 -1.13 2.56 -16.04
C LYS A 33 -0.87 1.15 -16.55
N GLY A 34 -1.48 0.16 -15.92
CA GLY A 34 -1.23 -1.26 -16.17
C GLY A 34 -0.08 -1.84 -15.35
N THR A 35 0.64 -1.02 -14.57
CA THR A 35 1.68 -1.51 -13.66
C THR A 35 1.06 -2.37 -12.56
N ILE A 36 1.73 -3.46 -12.23
CA ILE A 36 1.38 -4.38 -11.15
C ILE A 36 2.36 -4.13 -10.00
N HIS A 37 1.85 -3.60 -8.91
CA HIS A 37 2.61 -3.35 -7.69
C HIS A 37 2.50 -4.57 -6.77
N ILE A 38 3.61 -5.23 -6.49
CA ILE A 38 3.68 -6.41 -5.62
C ILE A 38 4.33 -5.99 -4.31
N VAL A 39 3.60 -6.14 -3.21
CA VAL A 39 4.04 -5.79 -1.86
C VAL A 39 4.19 -7.07 -1.05
N VAL A 40 5.40 -7.31 -0.53
CA VAL A 40 5.72 -8.52 0.26
C VAL A 40 6.35 -8.12 1.59
N VAL A 41 5.63 -7.29 2.36
CA VAL A 41 5.92 -7.01 3.78
C VAL A 41 4.81 -7.69 4.58
N ASP A 42 5.13 -8.85 5.13
CA ASP A 42 4.13 -9.82 5.57
C ASP A 42 4.50 -10.49 6.90
N PRO A 43 4.31 -9.80 8.03
CA PRO A 43 4.52 -10.41 9.36
C PRO A 43 3.60 -11.58 9.64
N GLY A 44 2.50 -11.72 8.89
CA GLY A 44 1.52 -12.81 9.00
C GLY A 44 1.71 -13.93 7.99
N VAL A 45 2.87 -14.04 7.32
CA VAL A 45 3.11 -15.10 6.33
C VAL A 45 2.88 -16.49 6.95
N GLY A 46 2.18 -17.36 6.24
CA GLY A 46 1.85 -18.72 6.72
C GLY A 46 0.68 -18.79 7.71
N SER A 47 0.08 -17.67 8.10
CA SER A 47 -1.16 -17.64 8.90
C SER A 47 -2.42 -17.64 8.01
N GLU A 48 -3.60 -17.49 8.63
CA GLU A 48 -4.89 -17.37 7.95
C GLU A 48 -5.12 -16.02 7.26
N ARG A 49 -4.12 -15.10 7.27
CA ARG A 49 -4.26 -13.80 6.60
C ARG A 49 -4.51 -13.98 5.11
N ALA A 50 -5.46 -13.25 4.54
CA ALA A 50 -5.73 -13.27 3.12
C ALA A 50 -4.59 -12.60 2.31
N ILE A 51 -4.50 -12.94 1.04
CA ILE A 51 -3.80 -12.16 0.02
C ILE A 51 -4.87 -11.50 -0.82
N ILE A 52 -4.70 -10.23 -1.14
CA ILE A 52 -5.64 -9.47 -1.96
C ILE A 52 -4.97 -8.95 -3.22
N ALA A 53 -5.77 -8.90 -4.28
CA ALA A 53 -5.43 -8.19 -5.49
C ALA A 53 -6.53 -7.18 -5.78
N LEU A 54 -6.15 -5.96 -6.13
CA LEU A 54 -7.09 -4.89 -6.45
C LEU A 54 -6.62 -4.05 -7.63
N GLU A 55 -7.58 -3.33 -8.22
CA GLU A 55 -7.33 -2.33 -9.26
C GLU A 55 -7.70 -0.94 -8.72
N ARG A 56 -6.81 0.03 -8.93
CA ARG A 56 -7.05 1.44 -8.60
C ARG A 56 -6.40 2.34 -9.64
N MET A 57 -7.18 3.23 -10.23
CA MET A 57 -6.71 4.22 -11.21
C MET A 57 -5.95 3.61 -12.41
N GLY A 58 -6.23 2.35 -12.76
CA GLY A 58 -5.54 1.62 -13.82
C GLY A 58 -4.24 0.94 -13.37
N HIS A 59 -3.93 0.90 -12.09
CA HIS A 59 -2.84 0.14 -11.49
C HIS A 59 -3.38 -1.08 -10.77
N PHE A 60 -2.61 -2.15 -10.74
CA PHE A 60 -2.92 -3.35 -9.98
C PHE A 60 -2.03 -3.43 -8.76
N PHE A 61 -2.61 -3.85 -7.64
CA PHE A 61 -1.88 -4.05 -6.38
C PHE A 61 -2.11 -5.46 -5.89
N LEU A 62 -1.04 -6.14 -5.54
CA LEU A 62 -1.05 -7.49 -4.98
C LEU A 62 -0.30 -7.45 -3.64
N ALA A 63 -1.01 -7.71 -2.54
CA ALA A 63 -0.48 -7.52 -1.20
C ALA A 63 -1.12 -8.50 -0.20
N PRO A 64 -0.49 -8.75 0.97
CA PRO A 64 -1.18 -9.39 2.08
C PRO A 64 -2.23 -8.43 2.65
N ASP A 65 -3.36 -8.98 3.09
CA ASP A 65 -4.39 -8.25 3.83
C ASP A 65 -3.96 -8.07 5.29
N ASN A 66 -3.10 -7.10 5.52
CA ASN A 66 -2.52 -6.77 6.82
C ASN A 66 -2.44 -5.26 7.08
N GLY A 67 -3.10 -4.48 6.23
CA GLY A 67 -3.18 -3.04 6.33
C GLY A 67 -2.14 -2.26 5.50
N VAL A 68 -1.21 -2.91 4.79
CA VAL A 68 -0.20 -2.19 3.97
C VAL A 68 -0.82 -1.32 2.87
N LEU A 69 -2.07 -1.57 2.47
CA LEU A 69 -2.76 -0.79 1.44
C LEU A 69 -3.71 0.28 2.02
N THR A 70 -3.69 0.50 3.33
CA THR A 70 -4.60 1.45 4.02
C THR A 70 -4.61 2.84 3.37
N LEU A 71 -3.46 3.41 3.07
CA LEU A 71 -3.37 4.75 2.49
C LEU A 71 -3.94 4.81 1.07
N LEU A 72 -3.88 3.72 0.30
CA LEU A 72 -4.55 3.65 -1.00
C LEU A 72 -6.08 3.67 -0.84
N PHE A 73 -6.62 3.05 0.21
CA PHE A 73 -8.06 3.07 0.48
C PHE A 73 -8.54 4.45 0.92
N GLU A 74 -7.74 5.20 1.68
CA GLU A 74 -8.06 6.56 2.09
C GLU A 74 -7.95 7.57 0.95
N ALA A 75 -7.10 7.32 -0.03
CA ALA A 75 -6.81 8.24 -1.13
C ALA A 75 -7.86 8.25 -2.26
N GLY A 76 -8.95 7.46 -2.18
CA GLY A 76 -10.06 7.48 -3.13
C GLY A 76 -10.63 6.11 -3.46
N GLU A 77 -11.47 6.08 -4.50
CA GLU A 77 -12.19 4.88 -4.90
C GLU A 77 -11.25 3.76 -5.36
N ILE A 78 -11.57 2.56 -4.92
CA ILE A 78 -10.96 1.32 -5.36
C ILE A 78 -11.93 0.66 -6.35
N GLY A 79 -11.39 0.12 -7.42
CA GLY A 79 -12.15 -0.67 -8.38
C GLY A 79 -12.46 -2.07 -7.83
N SER A 80 -12.18 -3.08 -8.62
CA SER A 80 -12.40 -4.47 -8.18
C SER A 80 -11.37 -4.90 -7.14
N ILE A 81 -11.84 -5.60 -6.10
CA ILE A 81 -10.99 -6.23 -5.07
C ILE A 81 -11.32 -7.72 -5.04
N VAL A 82 -10.30 -8.56 -5.01
CA VAL A 82 -10.46 -10.00 -4.87
C VAL A 82 -9.49 -10.56 -3.82
N ARG A 83 -9.96 -11.52 -3.06
CA ARG A 83 -9.10 -12.44 -2.31
C ARG A 83 -8.46 -13.38 -3.30
N VAL A 84 -7.14 -13.50 -3.25
CA VAL A 84 -6.37 -14.39 -4.12
C VAL A 84 -6.37 -15.79 -3.49
N ASP A 85 -7.35 -16.59 -3.87
CA ASP A 85 -7.60 -17.92 -3.31
C ASP A 85 -7.78 -19.02 -4.38
N ASN A 86 -7.55 -18.70 -5.66
CA ASN A 86 -7.59 -19.68 -6.74
C ASN A 86 -6.21 -20.35 -6.93
N PRO A 87 -6.04 -21.62 -6.50
CA PRO A 87 -4.74 -22.30 -6.52
C PRO A 87 -4.17 -22.53 -7.93
N ASN A 88 -4.97 -22.42 -8.98
CA ASN A 88 -4.49 -22.57 -10.36
C ASN A 88 -3.45 -21.50 -10.76
N TYR A 89 -3.32 -20.43 -9.98
CA TYR A 89 -2.38 -19.34 -10.21
C TYR A 89 -1.18 -19.37 -9.26
N PHE A 90 -1.04 -20.40 -8.44
CA PHE A 90 0.05 -20.60 -7.49
C PHE A 90 1.06 -21.63 -8.01
N LEU A 91 2.18 -21.76 -7.33
CA LEU A 91 3.05 -22.91 -7.56
C LEU A 91 2.41 -24.18 -6.95
N ASP A 92 2.71 -25.34 -7.53
CA ASP A 92 2.18 -26.64 -7.07
C ASP A 92 2.50 -26.96 -5.59
N SER A 93 3.62 -26.44 -5.09
CA SER A 93 4.03 -26.60 -3.70
C SER A 93 4.19 -25.23 -3.05
N ILE A 94 3.37 -24.96 -2.05
CA ILE A 94 3.37 -23.69 -1.29
C ILE A 94 4.06 -23.91 0.04
N SER A 95 5.13 -23.17 0.26
CA SER A 95 5.81 -23.07 1.55
C SER A 95 5.01 -22.21 2.54
N GLN A 96 5.14 -22.44 3.82
CA GLN A 96 4.54 -21.59 4.85
C GLN A 96 5.22 -20.21 4.99
N THR A 97 6.42 -20.03 4.46
CA THR A 97 7.24 -18.83 4.67
C THR A 97 7.61 -18.08 3.38
N PHE A 98 7.51 -18.73 2.21
CA PHE A 98 7.93 -18.14 0.95
C PHE A 98 6.76 -17.80 0.02
N HIS A 99 5.68 -17.22 0.56
CA HIS A 99 4.52 -16.81 -0.24
C HIS A 99 4.88 -15.81 -1.34
N GLY A 100 5.92 -14.99 -1.15
CA GLY A 100 6.45 -14.10 -2.19
C GLY A 100 6.81 -14.86 -3.47
N ARG A 101 7.51 -15.99 -3.32
CA ARG A 101 7.90 -16.88 -4.42
C ARG A 101 6.73 -17.73 -4.92
N ASP A 102 5.95 -18.31 -4.01
CA ASP A 102 5.02 -19.39 -4.33
C ASP A 102 3.63 -18.89 -4.76
N ILE A 103 3.26 -17.67 -4.35
CA ILE A 103 1.95 -17.06 -4.62
C ILE A 103 2.11 -15.70 -5.32
N PHE A 104 2.81 -14.72 -4.71
CA PHE A 104 2.85 -13.36 -5.23
C PHE A 104 3.51 -13.28 -6.62
N ALA A 105 4.65 -13.91 -6.80
CA ALA A 105 5.35 -13.89 -8.09
C ALA A 105 4.55 -14.55 -9.21
N PRO A 106 4.01 -15.78 -9.09
CA PRO A 106 3.21 -16.38 -10.13
C PRO A 106 1.91 -15.60 -10.41
N VAL A 107 1.19 -15.12 -9.39
CA VAL A 107 -0.02 -14.31 -9.58
C VAL A 107 0.30 -13.01 -10.33
N GLY A 108 1.38 -12.32 -9.95
CA GLY A 108 1.85 -11.12 -10.67
C GLY A 108 2.20 -11.43 -12.13
N ALA A 109 2.81 -12.59 -12.41
CA ALA A 109 3.12 -13.02 -13.75
C ALA A 109 1.85 -13.31 -14.58
N TYR A 110 0.80 -13.88 -13.98
CA TYR A 110 -0.48 -14.08 -14.66
C TYR A 110 -1.19 -12.75 -14.92
N LEU A 111 -1.21 -11.82 -13.96
CA LEU A 111 -1.73 -10.47 -14.19
C LEU A 111 -1.00 -9.77 -15.35
N SER A 112 0.32 -9.90 -15.45
CA SER A 112 1.10 -9.30 -16.54
C SER A 112 0.77 -9.90 -17.93
N LYS A 113 0.15 -11.07 -17.97
CA LYS A 113 -0.38 -11.69 -19.19
C LYS A 113 -1.82 -11.26 -19.49
N GLY A 114 -2.43 -10.41 -18.67
CA GLY A 114 -3.78 -9.91 -18.86
C GLY A 114 -4.88 -10.78 -18.26
N ILE A 115 -4.57 -11.65 -17.29
CA ILE A 115 -5.60 -12.37 -16.53
C ILE A 115 -6.39 -11.34 -15.72
N GLU A 116 -7.71 -11.41 -15.82
CA GLU A 116 -8.62 -10.53 -15.07
C GLU A 116 -8.59 -10.84 -13.57
N LEU A 117 -8.68 -9.81 -12.73
CA LEU A 117 -8.70 -9.96 -11.26
C LEU A 117 -9.69 -11.00 -10.76
N LYS A 118 -10.91 -11.01 -11.31
CA LYS A 118 -11.97 -11.96 -10.91
C LYS A 118 -11.60 -13.43 -11.07
N MET A 119 -10.61 -13.74 -11.91
CA MET A 119 -10.14 -15.12 -12.11
C MET A 119 -9.21 -15.58 -10.99
N LEU A 120 -8.62 -14.64 -10.23
CA LEU A 120 -7.65 -14.93 -9.17
C LEU A 120 -8.33 -15.46 -7.89
N GLY A 121 -9.64 -15.26 -7.75
CA GLY A 121 -10.36 -15.76 -6.59
C GLY A 121 -11.66 -15.03 -6.27
N THR A 122 -11.98 -14.92 -4.99
CA THR A 122 -13.28 -14.47 -4.49
C THR A 122 -13.36 -12.96 -4.36
N PRO A 123 -14.40 -12.28 -4.89
CA PRO A 123 -14.61 -10.84 -4.66
C PRO A 123 -14.75 -10.52 -3.17
N VAL A 124 -14.19 -9.37 -2.76
CA VAL A 124 -14.21 -8.88 -1.37
C VAL A 124 -14.67 -7.43 -1.35
N ASP A 125 -15.44 -7.07 -0.34
CA ASP A 125 -15.81 -5.67 -0.09
C ASP A 125 -14.66 -4.95 0.63
N GLN A 126 -14.38 -3.70 0.25
CA GLN A 126 -13.32 -2.90 0.87
C GLN A 126 -13.47 -2.79 2.40
N LYS A 127 -14.70 -2.73 2.90
CA LYS A 127 -14.98 -2.64 4.35
C LYS A 127 -14.54 -3.86 5.17
N ASP A 128 -14.35 -5.01 4.50
CA ASP A 128 -13.95 -6.27 5.14
C ASP A 128 -12.42 -6.42 5.19
N LEU A 129 -11.67 -5.46 4.63
CA LEU A 129 -10.21 -5.48 4.61
C LEU A 129 -9.61 -4.88 5.88
N ILE A 130 -8.43 -5.37 6.23
CA ILE A 130 -7.68 -4.85 7.38
C ILE A 130 -7.12 -3.45 7.04
N CYS A 131 -7.36 -2.50 7.93
CA CYS A 131 -6.80 -1.16 7.87
C CYS A 131 -5.95 -0.86 9.10
N LEU A 132 -4.82 -0.19 8.88
CA LEU A 132 -3.98 0.34 9.95
C LEU A 132 -4.63 1.59 10.54
N SER A 133 -4.55 1.74 11.85
CA SER A 133 -4.89 3.01 12.52
C SER A 133 -3.68 3.95 12.44
N ILE A 134 -3.67 4.82 11.44
CA ILE A 134 -2.61 5.80 11.24
C ILE A 134 -3.11 7.16 11.73
N GLN A 135 -2.42 7.72 12.74
CA GLN A 135 -2.73 9.05 13.24
C GLN A 135 -2.52 10.09 12.14
N LYS A 136 -3.57 10.88 11.84
CA LYS A 136 -3.48 11.99 10.87
C LYS A 136 -2.85 13.22 11.52
N PRO A 137 -2.21 14.10 10.72
CA PRO A 137 -1.77 15.39 11.22
C PRO A 137 -2.95 16.19 11.75
N PHE A 138 -2.72 16.94 12.80
CA PHE A 138 -3.74 17.80 13.40
C PHE A 138 -3.14 19.11 13.92
N ILE A 139 -3.98 20.11 14.14
CA ILE A 139 -3.58 21.37 14.75
C ILE A 139 -3.92 21.31 16.22
N SER A 140 -2.93 21.53 17.08
CA SER A 140 -3.07 21.51 18.54
C SER A 140 -3.82 22.74 19.05
N GLU A 141 -4.19 22.73 20.34
CA GLU A 141 -4.79 23.90 21.01
C GLU A 141 -3.83 25.09 21.08
N GLU A 142 -2.52 24.82 21.11
CA GLU A 142 -1.45 25.83 21.07
C GLU A 142 -1.17 26.36 19.65
N ARG A 143 -1.99 25.96 18.65
CA ARG A 143 -1.83 26.32 17.25
C ARG A 143 -0.55 25.79 16.61
N GLU A 144 -0.14 24.59 16.94
CA GLU A 144 0.98 23.90 16.32
C GLU A 144 0.46 22.83 15.35
N LEU A 145 1.10 22.67 14.20
CA LEU A 145 0.83 21.55 13.30
C LEU A 145 1.62 20.33 13.78
N VAL A 146 0.91 19.36 14.32
CA VAL A 146 1.47 18.14 14.89
C VAL A 146 1.33 16.99 13.89
N GLY A 147 2.40 16.28 13.63
CA GLY A 147 2.45 15.08 12.81
C GLY A 147 3.36 14.01 13.40
N LEU A 148 3.49 12.90 12.68
CA LEU A 148 4.37 11.79 13.04
C LEU A 148 5.54 11.72 12.07
N ILE A 149 6.71 11.33 12.58
CA ILE A 149 7.82 10.85 11.75
C ILE A 149 7.46 9.42 11.35
N VAL A 150 7.29 9.19 10.04
CA VAL A 150 6.89 7.89 9.49
C VAL A 150 8.11 6.98 9.35
N TRP A 151 9.22 7.54 8.86
CA TRP A 151 10.53 6.88 8.86
C TRP A 151 11.65 7.91 8.74
N ILE A 152 12.88 7.46 8.98
CA ILE A 152 14.10 8.24 8.75
C ILE A 152 14.83 7.57 7.60
N ASP A 153 15.14 8.34 6.54
CA ASP A 153 15.86 7.81 5.40
C ASP A 153 17.36 7.61 5.73
N ARG A 154 18.08 6.96 4.82
CA ARG A 154 19.51 6.67 5.03
C ARG A 154 20.41 7.90 5.07
N PHE A 155 19.90 9.09 4.70
CA PHE A 155 20.61 10.36 4.76
C PHE A 155 20.29 11.13 6.03
N GLY A 156 19.40 10.62 6.87
CA GLY A 156 18.93 11.26 8.10
C GLY A 156 17.76 12.22 7.90
N ASN A 157 17.12 12.23 6.72
CA ASN A 157 15.91 13.02 6.51
C ASN A 157 14.74 12.39 7.25
N LEU A 158 14.01 13.23 7.99
CA LEU A 158 12.79 12.85 8.68
C LEU A 158 11.62 12.92 7.71
N ILE A 159 11.02 11.78 7.38
CA ILE A 159 9.83 11.72 6.56
C ILE A 159 8.62 11.74 7.48
N THR A 160 7.75 12.74 7.30
CA THR A 160 6.57 12.94 8.14
C THR A 160 5.29 12.63 7.38
N ASN A 161 4.20 12.43 8.11
CA ASN A 161 2.86 12.30 7.54
C ASN A 161 2.17 13.67 7.30
N ILE A 162 2.85 14.78 7.50
CA ILE A 162 2.33 16.11 7.19
C ILE A 162 2.36 16.30 5.68
N ASP A 163 1.19 16.23 5.05
CA ASP A 163 1.03 16.46 3.62
C ASP A 163 0.90 17.96 3.30
N TYR A 164 0.96 18.26 1.99
CA TYR A 164 0.82 19.64 1.50
C TYR A 164 -0.50 20.28 1.92
N ASN A 165 -1.61 19.53 1.89
CA ASN A 165 -2.93 20.07 2.25
C ASN A 165 -3.03 20.42 3.74
N SER A 166 -2.44 19.61 4.61
CA SER A 166 -2.35 19.87 6.05
C SER A 166 -1.52 21.12 6.34
N LEU A 167 -0.40 21.27 5.64
CA LEU A 167 0.46 22.44 5.76
C LEU A 167 -0.23 23.71 5.22
N ASP A 168 -0.89 23.65 4.07
CA ASP A 168 -1.60 24.77 3.48
C ASP A 168 -2.76 25.25 4.35
N LYS A 169 -3.54 24.34 4.90
CA LYS A 169 -4.59 24.65 5.88
C LYS A 169 -4.02 25.36 7.10
N PHE A 170 -2.92 24.85 7.64
CA PHE A 170 -2.25 25.46 8.79
C PHE A 170 -1.78 26.88 8.47
N CYS A 171 -1.10 27.09 7.33
CA CYS A 171 -0.62 28.41 6.92
C CYS A 171 -1.76 29.40 6.64
N THR A 172 -2.92 28.94 6.17
CA THR A 172 -4.10 29.77 5.91
C THR A 172 -4.75 30.21 7.23
N LEU A 173 -4.90 29.32 8.19
CA LEU A 173 -5.42 29.64 9.54
C LEU A 173 -4.52 30.64 10.28
N ASP A 174 -3.21 30.56 10.11
CA ASP A 174 -2.27 31.51 10.73
C ASP A 174 -2.39 32.92 10.12
N ARG A 175 -2.70 33.03 8.83
CA ARG A 175 -2.91 34.32 8.12
C ARG A 175 -4.22 35.00 8.51
N GLU A 176 -5.28 34.24 8.78
CA GLU A 176 -6.62 34.76 9.12
C GLU A 176 -6.81 35.03 10.63
N GLY A 177 -5.92 34.54 11.47
CA GLY A 177 -6.12 34.44 12.93
C GLY A 177 -5.24 35.28 13.82
N THR A 178 -4.38 36.21 13.34
CA THR A 178 -3.54 37.02 14.24
C THR A 178 -3.55 38.49 13.89
N PRO A 179 -4.12 39.35 14.77
CA PRO A 179 -3.57 40.70 14.92
C PRO A 179 -2.20 40.53 15.64
N ARG A 180 -1.13 40.95 14.99
CA ARG A 180 0.16 41.17 15.66
C ARG A 180 0.04 42.30 16.66
#